data_6e776fd96eb87d585eec152fd9a437a1
#
_entry.id   6e776fd96eb87d585eec152fd9a437a1
#
_cell.length_a   1.000
_cell.length_b   1.000
_cell.length_c   1.000
_cell.angle_alpha   90.00
_cell.angle_beta   90.00
_cell.angle_gamma   90.00
#
_symmetry.space_group_name_H-M   'P 1'
#
loop_
_entity.id
_entity.type
_entity.pdbx_description
1 polymer ?
#
loop_
_entity_poly.entity_id
_entity_poly.type
_entity_poly.pdbx_seq_one_letter_code
_entity_poly.pdbx_strand_id
1 'polypeptide(L)'
;MSSSSSPTSGASISLLSKLHNRLGALRELHGANELVLFGYLVAFAATVPLLMRLPLPRFAALLTRPAHGPTAPATDVERLERMIALAPRVARPLVRQGCLTRGVTLFWFLRRAGLDVELRFGIDPGREESADGHCWLSLDGEPFLEKVDPRPRFAEVYRLPLQIA
;
A
#
# COMPACT_ATOMS: atom_id res chain seq x y z
N MET A 1 9.78 41.42 37.78
CA MET A 1 8.99 40.23 38.07
C MET A 1 8.74 39.53 36.75
N SER A 2 9.60 38.54 36.46
CA SER A 2 9.57 37.81 35.18
C SER A 2 8.91 36.45 35.45
N SER A 3 7.78 36.22 34.81
CA SER A 3 7.09 34.94 34.85
C SER A 3 7.54 34.10 33.61
N SER A 4 8.35 33.08 33.87
CA SER A 4 8.70 32.06 32.91
C SER A 4 7.60 31.03 32.84
N SER A 5 6.84 31.00 31.75
CA SER A 5 5.87 29.98 31.42
C SER A 5 6.54 28.85 30.63
N SER A 6 6.60 27.67 31.19
CA SER A 6 7.17 26.45 30.62
C SER A 6 6.23 25.83 29.57
N PRO A 7 6.66 25.53 28.34
CA PRO A 7 5.83 24.95 27.29
C PRO A 7 6.11 23.44 27.10
N THR A 8 6.03 22.59 28.14
CA THR A 8 6.38 21.16 28.03
C THR A 8 5.21 20.18 28.14
N SER A 9 4.00 20.63 28.46
CA SER A 9 2.86 19.72 28.70
C SER A 9 2.12 19.25 27.42
N GLY A 10 2.07 20.06 26.37
CA GLY A 10 1.26 19.76 25.18
C GLY A 10 1.83 18.67 24.25
N ALA A 11 3.15 18.57 24.16
CA ALA A 11 3.82 17.61 23.29
C ALA A 11 3.70 16.15 23.78
N SER A 12 3.77 15.94 25.10
CA SER A 12 3.66 14.62 25.72
C SER A 12 2.26 14.02 25.59
N ILE A 13 1.22 14.83 25.74
CA ILE A 13 -0.18 14.39 25.58
C ILE A 13 -0.46 13.99 24.12
N SER A 14 0.08 14.73 23.16
CA SER A 14 -0.06 14.42 21.72
C SER A 14 0.66 13.12 21.33
N LEU A 15 1.80 12.81 21.93
CA LEU A 15 2.53 11.57 21.68
C LEU A 15 1.81 10.37 22.28
N LEU A 16 1.31 10.48 23.50
CA LEU A 16 0.57 9.41 24.18
C LEU A 16 -0.73 9.07 23.45
N SER A 17 -1.47 10.07 22.98
CA SER A 17 -2.70 9.84 22.22
C SER A 17 -2.42 9.15 20.86
N LYS A 18 -1.33 9.53 20.18
CA LYS A 18 -0.88 8.87 18.94
C LYS A 18 -0.45 7.43 19.16
N LEU A 19 0.24 7.15 20.26
CA LEU A 19 0.62 5.79 20.65
C LEU A 19 -0.60 4.95 21.01
N HIS A 20 -1.52 5.50 21.77
CA HIS A 20 -2.77 4.81 22.14
C HIS A 20 -3.60 4.44 20.91
N ASN A 21 -3.75 5.36 19.95
CA ASN A 21 -4.46 5.08 18.71
C ASN A 21 -3.75 4.03 17.83
N ARG A 22 -2.40 4.00 17.83
CA ARG A 22 -1.62 2.98 17.12
C ARG A 22 -1.76 1.61 17.75
N LEU A 23 -1.72 1.52 19.09
CA LEU A 23 -1.91 0.27 19.83
C LEU A 23 -3.35 -0.23 19.72
N GLY A 24 -4.34 0.67 19.73
CA GLY A 24 -5.73 0.34 19.49
C GLY A 24 -5.95 -0.29 18.11
N ALA A 25 -5.29 0.24 17.10
CA ALA A 25 -5.34 -0.30 15.75
C ALA A 25 -4.71 -1.71 15.62
N LEU A 26 -3.69 -2.03 16.41
CA LEU A 26 -3.09 -3.37 16.44
C LEU A 26 -3.99 -4.43 17.12
N ARG A 27 -4.97 -4.00 17.92
CA ARG A 27 -5.95 -4.92 18.54
C ARG A 27 -6.93 -5.51 17.51
N GLU A 28 -7.00 -4.94 16.32
CA GLU A 28 -7.78 -5.51 15.20
C GLU A 28 -7.11 -6.77 14.63
N LEU A 29 -5.84 -7.03 14.97
CA LEU A 29 -5.09 -8.20 14.54
C LEU A 29 -5.24 -9.31 15.59
N HIS A 30 -5.88 -10.41 15.21
CA HIS A 30 -6.18 -11.54 16.09
C HIS A 30 -5.21 -12.70 15.83
N GLY A 31 -4.12 -12.75 16.63
CA GLY A 31 -3.18 -13.88 16.64
C GLY A 31 -1.79 -13.57 16.11
N ALA A 32 -0.81 -14.42 16.53
CA ALA A 32 0.60 -14.24 16.19
C ALA A 32 0.88 -14.26 14.69
N ASN A 33 0.18 -15.12 13.95
CA ASN A 33 0.33 -15.22 12.48
C ASN A 33 -0.11 -13.96 11.76
N GLU A 34 -1.13 -13.27 12.27
CA GLU A 34 -1.58 -11.98 11.71
C GLU A 34 -0.58 -10.87 11.94
N LEU A 35 0.01 -10.82 13.13
CA LEU A 35 1.05 -9.84 13.45
C LEU A 35 2.28 -10.04 12.57
N VAL A 36 2.68 -11.29 12.33
CA VAL A 36 3.80 -11.62 11.43
C VAL A 36 3.47 -11.18 10.01
N LEU A 37 2.30 -11.55 9.47
CA LEU A 37 1.88 -11.14 8.13
C LEU A 37 1.81 -9.62 8.00
N PHE A 38 1.23 -8.95 9.00
CA PHE A 38 1.16 -7.49 9.05
C PHE A 38 2.56 -6.86 9.08
N GLY A 39 3.50 -7.43 9.84
CA GLY A 39 4.90 -7.01 9.87
C GLY A 39 5.56 -7.10 8.49
N TYR A 40 5.37 -8.20 7.76
CA TYR A 40 5.85 -8.35 6.38
C TYR A 40 5.23 -7.33 5.45
N LEU A 41 3.92 -7.10 5.57
CA LEU A 41 3.20 -6.13 4.76
C LEU A 41 3.72 -4.71 4.99
N VAL A 42 3.90 -4.30 6.25
CA VAL A 42 4.46 -2.99 6.62
C VAL A 42 5.89 -2.85 6.10
N ALA A 43 6.74 -3.88 6.29
CA ALA A 43 8.11 -3.87 5.80
C ALA A 43 8.15 -3.71 4.28
N PHE A 44 7.35 -4.47 3.54
CA PHE A 44 7.26 -4.34 2.09
C PHE A 44 6.72 -2.96 1.67
N ALA A 45 5.62 -2.50 2.24
CA ALA A 45 5.04 -1.19 1.94
C ALA A 45 6.02 -0.03 2.19
N ALA A 46 6.88 -0.15 3.19
CA ALA A 46 7.94 0.83 3.47
C ALA A 46 9.03 0.84 2.40
N THR A 47 9.25 -0.28 1.68
CA THR A 47 10.23 -0.34 0.57
C THR A 47 9.69 0.23 -0.73
N VAL A 48 8.39 0.36 -0.91
CA VAL A 48 7.77 0.82 -2.17
C VAL A 48 8.35 2.15 -2.67
N PRO A 49 8.54 3.20 -1.85
CA PRO A 49 9.14 4.45 -2.33
C PRO A 49 10.56 4.29 -2.87
N LEU A 50 11.31 3.30 -2.35
CA LEU A 50 12.64 2.97 -2.83
C LEU A 50 12.59 2.18 -4.13
N LEU A 51 11.69 1.22 -4.23
CA LEU A 51 11.46 0.44 -5.45
C LEU A 51 11.09 1.33 -6.64
N MET A 52 10.32 2.40 -6.39
CA MET A 52 9.94 3.38 -7.41
C MET A 52 11.11 4.21 -7.96
N ARG A 53 12.29 4.19 -7.33
CA ARG A 53 13.50 4.81 -7.86
C ARG A 53 14.22 3.92 -8.87
N LEU A 54 13.85 2.66 -8.97
CA LEU A 54 14.42 1.75 -9.95
C LEU A 54 13.91 2.07 -11.36
N PRO A 55 14.73 1.84 -12.40
CA PRO A 55 14.25 1.84 -13.77
C PRO A 55 13.08 0.88 -13.93
N LEU A 56 12.08 1.28 -14.71
CA LEU A 56 10.81 0.56 -14.88
C LEU A 56 10.98 -0.95 -15.19
N PRO A 57 11.92 -1.39 -16.06
CA PRO A 57 12.13 -2.81 -16.31
C PRO A 57 12.59 -3.60 -15.08
N ARG A 58 13.43 -2.99 -14.22
CA ARG A 58 13.90 -3.64 -12.98
C ARG A 58 12.80 -3.72 -11.94
N PHE A 59 12.02 -2.64 -11.82
CA PHE A 59 10.84 -2.60 -10.96
C PHE A 59 9.84 -3.69 -11.36
N ALA A 60 9.51 -3.78 -12.65
CA ALA A 60 8.64 -4.82 -13.20
C ALA A 60 9.16 -6.22 -12.89
N ALA A 61 10.42 -6.49 -13.20
CA ALA A 61 11.04 -7.79 -12.98
C ALA A 61 11.03 -8.23 -11.50
N LEU A 62 11.21 -7.30 -10.57
CA LEU A 62 11.14 -7.58 -9.13
C LEU A 62 9.73 -7.94 -8.69
N LEU A 63 8.73 -7.19 -9.16
CA LEU A 63 7.34 -7.40 -8.76
C LEU A 63 6.72 -8.66 -9.36
N THR A 64 7.12 -9.02 -10.58
CA THR A 64 6.56 -10.15 -11.33
C THR A 64 7.34 -11.46 -11.13
N ARG A 65 8.41 -11.47 -10.34
CA ARG A 65 9.14 -12.68 -10.01
C ARG A 65 8.21 -13.73 -9.43
N PRO A 66 8.26 -14.99 -9.96
CA PRO A 66 7.52 -16.09 -9.37
C PRO A 66 7.86 -16.22 -7.89
N ALA A 67 6.87 -16.39 -7.04
CA ALA A 67 7.10 -16.69 -5.65
C ALA A 67 7.66 -18.11 -5.54
N HIS A 68 8.94 -18.25 -5.22
CA HIS A 68 9.51 -19.52 -4.76
C HIS A 68 9.24 -19.59 -3.26
N GLY A 69 8.17 -20.25 -2.85
CA GLY A 69 7.81 -20.42 -1.46
C GLY A 69 6.45 -21.11 -1.34
N PRO A 70 6.11 -21.63 -0.18
CA PRO A 70 4.78 -22.17 0.04
C PRO A 70 3.75 -21.10 -0.30
N THR A 71 2.84 -21.42 -1.20
CA THR A 71 1.66 -20.62 -1.49
C THR A 71 1.01 -20.30 -0.16
N ALA A 72 0.95 -19.04 0.24
CA ALA A 72 0.21 -18.66 1.43
C ALA A 72 -1.21 -19.23 1.27
N PRO A 73 -1.76 -19.91 2.28
CA PRO A 73 -3.13 -20.40 2.21
C PRO A 73 -3.99 -19.21 1.79
N ALA A 74 -5.00 -19.46 0.95
CA ALA A 74 -5.87 -18.47 0.32
C ALA A 74 -6.08 -17.29 1.29
N THR A 75 -5.24 -16.27 1.13
CA THR A 75 -5.24 -15.14 2.07
C THR A 75 -6.53 -14.40 1.78
N ASP A 76 -7.38 -14.32 2.78
CA ASP A 76 -8.61 -13.58 2.69
C ASP A 76 -8.30 -12.16 2.16
N VAL A 77 -8.80 -11.86 0.97
CA VAL A 77 -8.55 -10.61 0.25
C VAL A 77 -8.98 -9.41 1.11
N GLU A 78 -10.14 -9.53 1.78
CA GLU A 78 -10.67 -8.49 2.66
C GLU A 78 -9.74 -8.24 3.86
N ARG A 79 -9.16 -9.32 4.37
CA ARG A 79 -8.19 -9.24 5.47
C ARG A 79 -6.92 -8.50 5.03
N LEU A 80 -6.41 -8.83 3.85
CA LEU A 80 -5.24 -8.17 3.29
C LEU A 80 -5.51 -6.68 3.05
N GLU A 81 -6.67 -6.34 2.52
CA GLU A 81 -7.08 -4.96 2.29
C GLU A 81 -7.18 -4.17 3.60
N ARG A 82 -7.79 -4.76 4.63
CA ARG A 82 -7.84 -4.16 5.99
C ARG A 82 -6.46 -3.91 6.55
N MET A 83 -5.54 -4.87 6.46
CA MET A 83 -4.16 -4.73 6.93
C MET A 83 -3.42 -3.61 6.19
N ILE A 84 -3.60 -3.51 4.88
CA ILE A 84 -2.99 -2.44 4.07
C ILE A 84 -3.54 -1.07 4.43
N ALA A 85 -4.84 -0.96 4.69
CA ALA A 85 -5.46 0.29 5.14
C ALA A 85 -4.96 0.71 6.54
N LEU A 86 -4.60 -0.27 7.38
CA LEU A 86 -4.08 -0.06 8.73
C LEU A 86 -2.60 0.37 8.73
N ALA A 87 -1.80 -0.14 7.79
CA ALA A 87 -0.35 0.05 7.76
C ALA A 87 0.09 1.53 7.83
N PRO A 88 -0.49 2.50 7.09
CA PRO A 88 -0.10 3.91 7.23
C PRO A 88 -0.49 4.53 8.56
N ARG A 89 -1.50 3.98 9.26
CA ARG A 89 -1.91 4.48 10.59
C ARG A 89 -0.92 4.08 11.67
N VAL A 90 -0.42 2.85 11.58
CA VAL A 90 0.50 2.27 12.57
C VAL A 90 1.95 2.68 12.29
N ALA A 91 2.38 2.62 11.04
CA ALA A 91 3.78 2.71 10.63
C ALA A 91 4.17 4.07 9.99
N ARG A 92 3.46 5.16 10.24
CA ARG A 92 3.96 6.51 9.88
C ARG A 92 5.23 6.87 10.66
N PRO A 93 6.25 7.45 10.03
CA PRO A 93 6.36 7.95 8.66
C PRO A 93 6.85 6.91 7.63
N LEU A 94 7.10 5.66 8.04
CA LEU A 94 7.71 4.64 7.18
C LEU A 94 6.82 4.25 5.99
N VAL A 95 5.52 4.12 6.22
CA VAL A 95 4.55 3.80 5.17
C VAL A 95 3.79 5.06 4.77
N ARG A 96 3.96 5.47 3.49
CA ARG A 96 3.23 6.60 2.91
C ARG A 96 1.85 6.15 2.46
N GLN A 97 0.85 6.94 2.80
CA GLN A 97 -0.51 6.74 2.29
C GLN A 97 -0.56 7.20 0.82
N GLY A 98 -1.10 6.36 -0.07
CA GLY A 98 -1.27 6.68 -1.49
C GLY A 98 -1.67 5.46 -2.30
N CYS A 99 -2.27 5.71 -3.47
CA CYS A 99 -2.71 4.65 -4.40
C CYS A 99 -1.55 3.73 -4.78
N LEU A 100 -0.36 4.30 -5.01
CA LEU A 100 0.82 3.57 -5.42
C LEU A 100 1.30 2.58 -4.34
N THR A 101 1.46 3.02 -3.09
CA THR A 101 1.86 2.12 -1.99
C THR A 101 0.83 1.02 -1.80
N ARG A 102 -0.46 1.37 -1.83
CA ARG A 102 -1.57 0.41 -1.72
C ARG A 102 -1.54 -0.59 -2.88
N GLY A 103 -1.56 -0.10 -4.12
CA GLY A 103 -1.63 -0.93 -5.32
C GLY A 103 -0.46 -1.89 -5.46
N VAL A 104 0.78 -1.39 -5.32
CA VAL A 104 2.00 -2.23 -5.40
C VAL A 104 2.03 -3.28 -4.29
N THR A 105 1.63 -2.92 -3.07
CA THR A 105 1.62 -3.87 -1.94
C THR A 105 0.56 -4.94 -2.15
N LEU A 106 -0.68 -4.57 -2.51
CA LEU A 106 -1.74 -5.53 -2.83
C LEU A 106 -1.34 -6.45 -3.97
N PHE A 107 -0.82 -5.89 -5.07
CA PHE A 107 -0.34 -6.67 -6.22
C PHE A 107 0.66 -7.74 -5.80
N TRP A 108 1.67 -7.37 -5.01
CA TRP A 108 2.69 -8.29 -4.53
C TRP A 108 2.14 -9.45 -3.71
N PHE A 109 1.25 -9.16 -2.76
CA PHE A 109 0.70 -10.18 -1.86
C PHE A 109 -0.35 -11.04 -2.55
N LEU A 110 -1.24 -10.46 -3.35
CA LEU A 110 -2.30 -11.19 -4.04
C LEU A 110 -1.75 -12.16 -5.09
N ARG A 111 -0.74 -11.74 -5.87
CA ARG A 111 -0.09 -12.66 -6.81
C ARG A 111 0.59 -13.84 -6.10
N ARG A 112 1.16 -13.61 -4.93
CA ARG A 112 1.73 -14.69 -4.10
C ARG A 112 0.69 -15.57 -3.46
N ALA A 113 -0.51 -15.07 -3.25
CA ALA A 113 -1.67 -15.84 -2.84
C ALA A 113 -2.32 -16.62 -4.00
N GLY A 114 -1.79 -16.50 -5.23
CA GLY A 114 -2.27 -17.22 -6.41
C GLY A 114 -3.35 -16.51 -7.22
N LEU A 115 -3.67 -15.25 -6.91
CA LEU A 115 -4.59 -14.46 -7.73
C LEU A 115 -3.85 -13.85 -8.91
N ASP A 116 -4.42 -13.97 -10.10
CA ASP A 116 -3.84 -13.41 -11.33
C ASP A 116 -4.27 -11.94 -11.54
N VAL A 117 -3.92 -11.11 -10.57
CA VAL A 117 -4.19 -9.68 -10.62
C VAL A 117 -3.16 -8.95 -11.47
N GLU A 118 -3.60 -7.90 -12.15
CA GLU A 118 -2.75 -6.93 -12.85
C GLU A 118 -2.68 -5.63 -12.05
N LEU A 119 -1.53 -4.97 -12.08
CA LEU A 119 -1.35 -3.62 -11.56
C LEU A 119 -1.28 -2.65 -12.73
N ARG A 120 -2.23 -1.72 -12.80
CA ARG A 120 -2.37 -0.75 -13.88
C ARG A 120 -2.01 0.64 -13.38
N PHE A 121 -1.38 1.42 -14.26
CA PHE A 121 -1.00 2.80 -14.01
C PHE A 121 -1.66 3.68 -15.08
N GLY A 122 -2.28 4.75 -14.65
CA GLY A 122 -2.93 5.71 -15.54
C GLY A 122 -2.62 7.14 -15.17
N ILE A 123 -2.79 8.02 -16.14
CA ILE A 123 -2.69 9.46 -16.01
C ILE A 123 -4.03 10.11 -16.34
N ASP A 124 -4.35 11.20 -15.66
CA ASP A 124 -5.52 12.02 -15.97
C ASP A 124 -5.17 12.99 -17.11
N PRO A 125 -5.69 12.78 -18.34
CA PRO A 125 -5.37 13.62 -19.49
C PRO A 125 -5.97 15.03 -19.40
N GLY A 126 -6.94 15.25 -18.50
CA GLY A 126 -7.61 16.54 -18.31
C GLY A 126 -6.83 17.56 -17.49
N ARG A 127 -5.64 17.21 -16.95
CA ARG A 127 -4.81 18.09 -16.12
C ARG A 127 -3.41 18.23 -16.70
N GLU A 128 -3.26 19.18 -17.63
CA GLU A 128 -1.97 19.44 -18.29
C GLU A 128 -0.88 19.97 -17.34
N GLU A 129 -1.25 20.70 -16.27
CA GLU A 129 -0.27 21.33 -15.37
C GLU A 129 0.21 20.43 -14.21
N SER A 130 -0.50 19.37 -13.87
CA SER A 130 -0.06 18.38 -12.88
C SER A 130 -0.53 17.02 -13.32
N ALA A 131 0.37 16.16 -13.80
CA ALA A 131 0.07 14.77 -14.12
C ALA A 131 -0.46 14.05 -12.85
N ASP A 132 -1.78 14.10 -12.66
CA ASP A 132 -2.44 13.35 -11.60
C ASP A 132 -2.42 11.89 -12.02
N GLY A 133 -1.60 11.09 -11.36
CA GLY A 133 -1.43 9.68 -11.65
C GLY A 133 -2.22 8.83 -10.66
N HIS A 134 -2.83 7.78 -11.16
CA HIS A 134 -3.47 6.76 -10.33
C HIS A 134 -2.94 5.38 -10.66
N CYS A 135 -2.92 4.51 -9.66
CA CYS A 135 -2.63 3.10 -9.90
C CYS A 135 -3.70 2.24 -9.22
N TRP A 136 -4.16 1.24 -9.94
CA TRP A 136 -5.22 0.34 -9.47
C TRP A 136 -4.94 -1.10 -9.85
N LEU A 137 -5.63 -2.01 -9.18
CA LEU A 137 -5.61 -3.43 -9.54
C LEU A 137 -6.72 -3.74 -10.53
N SER A 138 -6.46 -4.73 -11.37
CA SER A 138 -7.44 -5.33 -12.25
C SER A 138 -7.40 -6.85 -12.10
N LEU A 139 -8.57 -7.48 -12.12
CA LEU A 139 -8.74 -8.93 -12.15
C LEU A 139 -9.71 -9.25 -13.29
N ASP A 140 -9.32 -10.14 -14.19
CA ASP A 140 -10.10 -10.49 -15.39
C ASP A 140 -10.51 -9.27 -16.24
N GLY A 141 -9.65 -8.24 -16.27
CA GLY A 141 -9.86 -7.01 -17.02
C GLY A 141 -10.69 -5.93 -16.30
N GLU A 142 -11.36 -6.27 -15.19
CA GLU A 142 -12.17 -5.34 -14.42
C GLU A 142 -11.40 -4.74 -13.24
N PRO A 143 -11.67 -3.47 -12.85
CA PRO A 143 -11.07 -2.86 -11.66
C PRO A 143 -11.37 -3.67 -10.41
N PHE A 144 -10.34 -3.98 -9.64
CA PHE A 144 -10.42 -4.83 -8.48
C PHE A 144 -10.06 -4.08 -7.20
N LEU A 145 -10.89 -4.18 -6.17
CA LEU A 145 -10.75 -3.47 -4.88
C LEU A 145 -10.76 -1.94 -5.01
N GLU A 146 -11.37 -1.41 -6.05
CA GLU A 146 -11.58 0.02 -6.24
C GLU A 146 -13.02 0.41 -5.86
N LYS A 147 -13.17 1.57 -5.19
CA LYS A 147 -14.50 2.10 -4.82
C LYS A 147 -15.24 2.71 -6.00
N VAL A 148 -14.49 3.22 -6.95
CA VAL A 148 -14.98 3.89 -8.16
C VAL A 148 -14.13 3.39 -9.31
N ASP A 149 -14.75 3.10 -10.46
CA ASP A 149 -14.03 2.71 -11.67
C ASP A 149 -13.06 3.83 -12.09
N PRO A 150 -11.74 3.56 -12.15
CA PRO A 150 -10.76 4.58 -12.52
C PRO A 150 -10.70 4.84 -14.03
N ARG A 151 -11.16 3.90 -14.86
CA ARG A 151 -11.01 3.92 -16.32
C ARG A 151 -11.63 5.15 -17.03
N PRO A 152 -12.79 5.68 -16.59
CA PRO A 152 -13.35 6.87 -17.21
C PRO A 152 -12.50 8.13 -17.01
N ARG A 153 -11.67 8.16 -15.96
CA ARG A 153 -10.86 9.33 -15.63
C ARG A 153 -9.39 9.19 -16.02
N PHE A 154 -8.83 7.99 -15.90
CA PHE A 154 -7.40 7.76 -16.07
C PHE A 154 -7.13 6.94 -17.33
N ALA A 155 -6.38 7.51 -18.26
CA ALA A 155 -5.86 6.79 -19.42
C ALA A 155 -4.73 5.86 -18.96
N GLU A 156 -4.86 4.55 -19.21
CA GLU A 156 -3.84 3.55 -18.88
C GLU A 156 -2.58 3.82 -19.73
N VAL A 157 -1.44 3.90 -19.05
CA VAL A 157 -0.13 4.12 -19.68
C VAL A 157 0.83 2.95 -19.47
N TYR A 158 0.57 2.12 -18.45
CA TYR A 158 1.44 0.99 -18.13
C TYR A 158 0.70 -0.05 -17.29
N ARG A 159 1.07 -1.33 -17.46
CA ARG A 159 0.53 -2.45 -16.66
C ARG A 159 1.60 -3.47 -16.28
N LEU A 160 1.36 -4.19 -15.20
CA LEU A 160 2.14 -5.34 -14.74
C LEU A 160 1.21 -6.55 -14.48
N PRO A 161 1.63 -7.78 -14.83
CA PRO A 161 2.83 -8.10 -15.59
C PRO A 161 2.76 -7.54 -17.02
N LEU A 162 3.94 -7.29 -17.61
CA LEU A 162 3.99 -6.93 -19.03
C LEU A 162 3.43 -8.09 -19.85
N GLN A 163 2.34 -7.88 -20.55
CA GLN A 163 1.90 -8.81 -21.58
C GLN A 163 2.85 -8.60 -22.78
N ILE A 164 3.72 -9.60 -22.98
CA ILE A 164 4.46 -9.69 -24.24
C ILE A 164 3.43 -10.20 -25.25
N ALA A 165 3.02 -9.28 -26.15
CA ALA A 165 2.17 -9.61 -27.30
C ALA A 165 2.90 -10.54 -28.23
#